data_38ecbc7aaf11706721625e02fd71b2a4
#
_entry.id   38ecbc7aaf11706721625e02fd71b2a4
#
_cell.length_a   1.000
_cell.length_b   1.000
_cell.length_c   1.000
_cell.angle_alpha   90.00
_cell.angle_beta   90.00
_cell.angle_gamma   90.00
#
_symmetry.space_group_name_H-M   'P 1'
#
loop_
_entity.id
_entity.type
_entity.pdbx_description
1 polymer ?
#
loop_
_entity_poly.entity_id
_entity_poly.type
_entity_poly.pdbx_seq_one_letter_code
_entity_poly.pdbx_strand_id
1 'polypeptide(L)'
;MDILEKVIKKIKEKNLIEKNDRIVTGCSGGPDSIFLLEVLLKIKEEYNLEIFPVHINHLFRGEEAERDENFVRELGKKYNLSVFVKRKSMEEKAKEEKITLEEAGREIRYSFFDEVMEKVRGTKIALAHNLDDQIETFLFRLIRGTSLEGLEGINDTRDNKYIRPINEIYKKDIMDYLDKNNIPYVIDSTNLENDYTRNSIRLDLIPFIENKYNPKFKEKIGNLLKEIREVNEIVEPCYSKYISDNILKADELKKEKSDYIKGKIINFYLNSNGIETTRRKIEGVLKILFSGGSKKIKLDKDCTLVKEYDKIFIVDSKIQKKEAGEVKMIIPDEKEFGDYVVSALKENKKRDESSYEFVTNLKEGDELFIRKRAEGDKILPIGMDNYKKLKDIMINSKIPKEERDKIPVIVFKDEIVWAAGVRKSKKFISEKENENIVLRIRRKYSV
;
A
#
# COMPACT_ATOMS: atom_id res chain seq x y z
N MET A 1 4.53 13.78 -34.76
CA MET A 1 3.62 12.95 -33.92
C MET A 1 2.78 13.91 -33.09
N ASP A 2 1.48 13.84 -33.20
CA ASP A 2 0.56 14.67 -32.43
C ASP A 2 0.68 14.32 -30.93
N ILE A 3 0.39 15.28 -30.03
CA ILE A 3 0.48 15.03 -28.56
C ILE A 3 -0.47 13.93 -28.12
N LEU A 4 -1.63 13.81 -28.75
CA LEU A 4 -2.58 12.72 -28.50
C LEU A 4 -1.97 11.34 -28.80
N GLU A 5 -1.33 11.20 -29.97
CA GLU A 5 -0.62 9.98 -30.38
C GLU A 5 0.54 9.65 -29.41
N LYS A 6 1.26 10.68 -28.95
CA LYS A 6 2.35 10.53 -27.97
C LYS A 6 1.83 9.92 -26.67
N VAL A 7 0.68 10.42 -26.16
CA VAL A 7 0.07 9.89 -24.94
C VAL A 7 -0.45 8.47 -25.14
N ILE A 8 -1.09 8.17 -26.26
CA ILE A 8 -1.59 6.83 -26.58
C ILE A 8 -0.42 5.83 -26.68
N LYS A 9 0.70 6.23 -27.31
CA LYS A 9 1.90 5.42 -27.36
C LYS A 9 2.43 5.11 -25.95
N LYS A 10 2.52 6.11 -25.07
CA LYS A 10 2.94 5.94 -23.69
C LYS A 10 2.01 4.99 -22.92
N ILE A 11 0.68 5.13 -23.09
CA ILE A 11 -0.29 4.22 -22.45
C ILE A 11 0.00 2.77 -22.83
N LYS A 12 0.31 2.50 -24.13
CA LYS A 12 0.64 1.16 -24.64
C LYS A 12 1.99 0.66 -24.11
N GLU A 13 3.04 1.46 -24.19
CA GLU A 13 4.40 1.08 -23.78
C GLU A 13 4.53 0.81 -22.27
N LYS A 14 3.83 1.59 -21.45
CA LYS A 14 3.86 1.47 -19.99
C LYS A 14 2.70 0.63 -19.42
N ASN A 15 1.85 0.04 -20.29
CA ASN A 15 0.67 -0.73 -19.88
C ASN A 15 -0.19 -0.01 -18.84
N LEU A 16 -0.43 1.30 -19.01
CA LEU A 16 -1.17 2.10 -18.04
C LEU A 16 -2.65 1.74 -18.01
N ILE A 17 -3.20 1.30 -19.13
CA ILE A 17 -4.62 0.96 -19.32
C ILE A 17 -4.70 -0.41 -19.98
N GLU A 18 -5.58 -1.27 -19.46
CA GLU A 18 -5.84 -2.60 -19.96
C GLU A 18 -7.22 -2.70 -20.63
N LYS A 19 -7.44 -3.75 -21.44
CA LYS A 19 -8.76 -3.98 -22.04
C LYS A 19 -9.80 -4.26 -20.96
N ASN A 20 -10.99 -3.69 -21.17
CA ASN A 20 -12.14 -3.75 -20.27
C ASN A 20 -11.93 -2.97 -18.95
N ASP A 21 -10.95 -2.07 -18.88
CA ASP A 21 -10.81 -1.21 -17.71
C ASP A 21 -12.03 -0.31 -17.51
N ARG A 22 -12.41 -0.13 -16.25
CA ARG A 22 -13.46 0.76 -15.77
C ARG A 22 -12.79 1.95 -15.09
N ILE A 23 -12.64 3.05 -15.84
CA ILE A 23 -11.78 4.17 -15.46
C ILE A 23 -12.59 5.30 -14.82
N VAL A 24 -12.31 5.61 -13.56
CA VAL A 24 -12.75 6.84 -12.90
C VAL A 24 -11.76 7.95 -13.26
N THR A 25 -12.22 9.08 -13.77
CA THR A 25 -11.34 10.20 -14.14
C THR A 25 -11.77 11.50 -13.49
N GLY A 26 -10.80 12.21 -12.88
CA GLY A 26 -11.04 13.54 -12.32
C GLY A 26 -11.28 14.54 -13.47
N CYS A 27 -12.47 15.16 -13.47
CA CYS A 27 -12.89 16.12 -14.49
C CYS A 27 -13.28 17.45 -13.83
N SER A 28 -12.30 18.37 -13.76
CA SER A 28 -12.56 19.73 -13.24
C SER A 28 -13.21 20.65 -14.28
N GLY A 29 -13.17 20.29 -15.56
CA GLY A 29 -13.52 21.14 -16.67
C GLY A 29 -12.33 21.93 -17.24
N GLY A 30 -11.23 22.01 -16.51
CA GLY A 30 -9.99 22.67 -16.97
C GLY A 30 -9.26 21.90 -18.07
N PRO A 31 -8.33 22.57 -18.82
CA PRO A 31 -7.72 22.04 -20.03
C PRO A 31 -7.10 20.68 -19.85
N ASP A 32 -6.35 20.45 -18.75
CA ASP A 32 -5.66 19.18 -18.51
C ASP A 32 -6.66 18.02 -18.35
N SER A 33 -7.76 18.25 -17.60
CA SER A 33 -8.80 17.24 -17.37
C SER A 33 -9.61 16.94 -18.63
N ILE A 34 -9.83 17.94 -19.47
CA ILE A 34 -10.53 17.79 -20.76
C ILE A 34 -9.64 17.03 -21.75
N PHE A 35 -8.36 17.36 -21.84
CA PHE A 35 -7.42 16.64 -22.69
C PHE A 35 -7.28 15.17 -22.27
N LEU A 36 -7.20 14.89 -20.97
CA LEU A 36 -7.21 13.51 -20.49
C LEU A 36 -8.50 12.77 -20.89
N LEU A 37 -9.65 13.42 -20.79
CA LEU A 37 -10.92 12.84 -21.21
C LEU A 37 -10.92 12.54 -22.72
N GLU A 38 -10.41 13.44 -23.56
CA GLU A 38 -10.27 13.23 -25.02
C GLU A 38 -9.35 12.04 -25.33
N VAL A 39 -8.22 11.89 -24.61
CA VAL A 39 -7.34 10.72 -24.73
C VAL A 39 -8.10 9.43 -24.44
N LEU A 40 -8.83 9.39 -23.32
CA LEU A 40 -9.59 8.20 -22.91
C LEU A 40 -10.70 7.87 -23.91
N LEU A 41 -11.43 8.87 -24.40
CA LEU A 41 -12.47 8.71 -25.43
C LEU A 41 -11.89 8.17 -26.75
N LYS A 42 -10.71 8.62 -27.14
CA LYS A 42 -10.04 8.17 -28.37
C LYS A 42 -9.72 6.68 -28.39
N ILE A 43 -9.35 6.14 -27.23
CA ILE A 43 -9.00 4.71 -27.11
C ILE A 43 -10.16 3.84 -26.56
N LYS A 44 -11.30 4.46 -26.28
CA LYS A 44 -12.45 3.80 -25.62
C LYS A 44 -12.89 2.51 -26.33
N GLU A 45 -13.05 2.56 -27.64
CA GLU A 45 -13.50 1.41 -28.43
C GLU A 45 -12.40 0.34 -28.55
N GLU A 46 -11.14 0.75 -28.83
CA GLU A 46 -10.00 -0.16 -28.98
C GLU A 46 -9.78 -1.01 -27.70
N TYR A 47 -9.95 -0.37 -26.52
CA TYR A 47 -9.75 -1.01 -25.22
C TYR A 47 -11.04 -1.49 -24.54
N ASN A 48 -12.21 -1.25 -25.16
CA ASN A 48 -13.51 -1.53 -24.54
C ASN A 48 -13.64 -0.90 -23.16
N LEU A 49 -13.38 0.40 -23.03
CA LEU A 49 -13.37 1.12 -21.75
C LEU A 49 -14.76 1.58 -21.32
N GLU A 50 -15.01 1.51 -20.02
CA GLU A 50 -16.06 2.30 -19.38
C GLU A 50 -15.41 3.49 -18.67
N ILE A 51 -15.87 4.72 -18.95
CA ILE A 51 -15.28 5.96 -18.43
C ILE A 51 -16.30 6.68 -17.55
N PHE A 52 -15.88 7.01 -16.32
CA PHE A 52 -16.70 7.64 -15.29
C PHE A 52 -16.08 8.97 -14.85
N PRO A 53 -16.45 10.11 -15.48
CA PRO A 53 -15.99 11.42 -15.05
C PRO A 53 -16.50 11.76 -13.65
N VAL A 54 -15.61 12.28 -12.81
CA VAL A 54 -15.90 12.71 -11.45
C VAL A 54 -15.58 14.18 -11.31
N HIS A 55 -16.56 14.97 -10.90
CA HIS A 55 -16.42 16.39 -10.62
C HIS A 55 -16.68 16.68 -9.14
N ILE A 56 -15.87 17.58 -8.54
CA ILE A 56 -16.08 18.03 -7.17
C ILE A 56 -16.27 19.53 -7.17
N ASN A 57 -17.45 19.96 -6.77
CA ASN A 57 -17.75 21.34 -6.50
C ASN A 57 -17.42 21.63 -5.03
N HIS A 58 -16.35 22.37 -4.81
CA HIS A 58 -15.83 22.67 -3.47
C HIS A 58 -16.59 23.79 -2.75
N LEU A 59 -17.62 24.37 -3.38
CA LEU A 59 -18.45 25.45 -2.85
C LEU A 59 -17.67 26.72 -2.48
N PHE A 60 -16.49 26.90 -3.07
CA PHE A 60 -15.57 27.99 -2.73
C PHE A 60 -15.72 29.23 -3.64
N ARG A 61 -16.16 29.05 -4.91
CA ARG A 61 -16.18 30.09 -5.94
C ARG A 61 -17.57 30.50 -6.42
N GLY A 62 -18.63 30.20 -5.65
CA GLY A 62 -20.00 30.58 -6.00
C GLY A 62 -20.41 30.20 -7.42
N GLU A 63 -20.77 31.18 -8.25
CA GLU A 63 -21.27 30.98 -9.62
C GLU A 63 -20.26 30.30 -10.55
N GLU A 64 -18.97 30.56 -10.39
CA GLU A 64 -17.93 29.87 -11.22
C GLU A 64 -17.93 28.37 -10.97
N ALA A 65 -18.05 27.94 -9.72
CA ALA A 65 -18.08 26.51 -9.38
C ALA A 65 -19.35 25.83 -9.93
N GLU A 66 -20.46 26.55 -10.01
CA GLU A 66 -21.70 26.04 -10.62
C GLU A 66 -21.59 25.97 -12.15
N ARG A 67 -20.98 26.97 -12.78
CA ARG A 67 -20.67 26.97 -14.22
C ARG A 67 -19.81 25.76 -14.59
N ASP A 68 -18.75 25.50 -13.82
CA ASP A 68 -17.82 24.41 -14.07
C ASP A 68 -18.50 23.04 -13.90
N GLU A 69 -19.34 22.89 -12.86
CA GLU A 69 -20.16 21.70 -12.69
C GLU A 69 -21.12 21.47 -13.86
N ASN A 70 -21.83 22.50 -14.30
CA ASN A 70 -22.76 22.42 -15.42
C ASN A 70 -22.03 22.06 -16.71
N PHE A 71 -20.85 22.64 -16.95
CA PHE A 71 -20.01 22.30 -18.09
C PHE A 71 -19.64 20.80 -18.12
N VAL A 72 -19.23 20.24 -16.99
CA VAL A 72 -18.89 18.80 -16.92
C VAL A 72 -20.12 17.92 -17.11
N ARG A 73 -21.29 18.33 -16.59
CA ARG A 73 -22.56 17.61 -16.83
C ARG A 73 -22.96 17.61 -18.30
N GLU A 74 -22.79 18.74 -19.01
CA GLU A 74 -23.06 18.83 -20.45
C GLU A 74 -22.10 17.96 -21.26
N LEU A 75 -20.80 17.90 -20.90
CA LEU A 75 -19.87 16.95 -21.50
C LEU A 75 -20.32 15.50 -21.32
N GLY A 76 -20.79 15.14 -20.12
CA GLY A 76 -21.35 13.81 -19.86
C GLY A 76 -22.49 13.47 -20.81
N LYS A 77 -23.43 14.41 -21.03
CA LYS A 77 -24.54 14.23 -21.99
C LYS A 77 -24.00 14.08 -23.41
N LYS A 78 -23.07 14.97 -23.83
CA LYS A 78 -22.49 14.97 -25.18
C LYS A 78 -21.83 13.63 -25.54
N TYR A 79 -21.07 13.05 -24.61
CA TYR A 79 -20.31 11.81 -24.82
C TYR A 79 -21.00 10.56 -24.29
N ASN A 80 -22.24 10.68 -23.82
CA ASN A 80 -23.02 9.57 -23.21
C ASN A 80 -22.23 8.88 -22.08
N LEU A 81 -21.73 9.68 -21.12
CA LEU A 81 -20.97 9.23 -19.96
C LEU A 81 -21.74 9.48 -18.66
N SER A 82 -21.64 8.56 -17.72
CA SER A 82 -22.19 8.71 -16.37
C SER A 82 -21.27 9.60 -15.52
N VAL A 83 -21.64 10.87 -15.36
CA VAL A 83 -20.88 11.84 -14.55
C VAL A 83 -21.29 11.75 -13.08
N PHE A 84 -20.32 11.67 -12.18
CA PHE A 84 -20.51 11.72 -10.74
C PHE A 84 -20.09 13.09 -10.20
N VAL A 85 -20.97 13.73 -9.45
CA VAL A 85 -20.71 15.06 -8.87
C VAL A 85 -20.88 15.02 -7.37
N LYS A 86 -19.93 15.60 -6.65
CA LYS A 86 -19.99 15.83 -5.20
C LYS A 86 -19.86 17.32 -4.90
N ARG A 87 -20.75 17.82 -4.06
CA ARG A 87 -20.69 19.19 -3.53
C ARG A 87 -20.25 19.10 -2.07
N LYS A 88 -19.11 19.67 -1.71
CA LYS A 88 -18.59 19.68 -0.33
C LYS A 88 -17.65 20.85 -0.09
N SER A 89 -17.89 21.60 0.99
CA SER A 89 -17.07 22.74 1.37
C SER A 89 -15.67 22.32 1.83
N MET A 90 -14.63 22.88 1.21
CA MET A 90 -13.24 22.73 1.67
C MET A 90 -13.00 23.47 2.99
N GLU A 91 -13.63 24.66 3.17
CA GLU A 91 -13.43 25.50 4.35
C GLU A 91 -13.96 24.81 5.62
N GLU A 92 -15.16 24.22 5.54
CA GLU A 92 -15.74 23.48 6.65
C GLU A 92 -14.85 22.31 7.06
N LYS A 93 -14.42 21.49 6.08
CA LYS A 93 -13.53 20.37 6.35
C LYS A 93 -12.18 20.80 6.92
N ALA A 94 -11.59 21.87 6.39
CA ALA A 94 -10.31 22.40 6.88
C ALA A 94 -10.40 22.85 8.35
N LYS A 95 -11.52 23.51 8.73
CA LYS A 95 -11.78 23.93 10.11
C LYS A 95 -12.02 22.77 11.06
N GLU A 96 -12.82 21.78 10.65
CA GLU A 96 -13.15 20.60 11.45
C GLU A 96 -11.91 19.75 11.75
N GLU A 97 -11.08 19.50 10.75
CA GLU A 97 -9.91 18.59 10.86
C GLU A 97 -8.60 19.33 11.19
N LYS A 98 -8.61 20.67 11.25
CA LYS A 98 -7.45 21.55 11.51
C LYS A 98 -6.29 21.30 10.52
N ILE A 99 -6.63 21.19 9.25
CA ILE A 99 -5.72 21.02 8.12
C ILE A 99 -5.79 22.22 7.19
N THR A 100 -4.85 22.31 6.23
CA THR A 100 -4.89 23.37 5.22
C THR A 100 -6.05 23.18 4.22
N LEU A 101 -6.46 24.26 3.55
CA LEU A 101 -7.49 24.20 2.50
C LEU A 101 -7.08 23.26 1.37
N GLU A 102 -5.79 23.25 0.99
CA GLU A 102 -5.25 22.36 -0.04
C GLU A 102 -5.36 20.88 0.39
N GLU A 103 -4.99 20.56 1.62
CA GLU A 103 -5.14 19.22 2.19
C GLU A 103 -6.61 18.80 2.25
N ALA A 104 -7.50 19.67 2.71
CA ALA A 104 -8.94 19.41 2.78
C ALA A 104 -9.52 19.11 1.38
N GLY A 105 -9.20 19.94 0.38
CA GLY A 105 -9.62 19.72 -1.00
C GLY A 105 -9.07 18.44 -1.60
N ARG A 106 -7.82 18.11 -1.28
CA ARG A 106 -7.18 16.86 -1.69
C ARG A 106 -7.88 15.64 -1.06
N GLU A 107 -8.15 15.65 0.24
CA GLU A 107 -8.83 14.55 0.92
C GLU A 107 -10.27 14.35 0.43
N ILE A 108 -11.03 15.44 0.22
CA ILE A 108 -12.38 15.35 -0.38
C ILE A 108 -12.30 14.67 -1.75
N ARG A 109 -11.32 15.04 -2.56
CA ARG A 109 -11.13 14.50 -3.91
C ARG A 109 -10.84 13.01 -3.88
N TYR A 110 -9.84 12.58 -3.11
CA TYR A 110 -9.46 11.17 -3.06
C TYR A 110 -10.54 10.30 -2.44
N SER A 111 -11.18 10.76 -1.36
CA SER A 111 -12.32 10.05 -0.76
C SER A 111 -13.47 9.86 -1.75
N PHE A 112 -13.75 10.86 -2.59
CA PHE A 112 -14.83 10.74 -3.57
C PHE A 112 -14.43 9.85 -4.76
N PHE A 113 -13.18 9.84 -5.17
CA PHE A 113 -12.70 8.89 -6.15
C PHE A 113 -12.87 7.44 -5.66
N ASP A 114 -12.54 7.17 -4.40
CA ASP A 114 -12.68 5.84 -3.80
C ASP A 114 -14.17 5.42 -3.71
N GLU A 115 -15.07 6.33 -3.30
CA GLU A 115 -16.51 6.09 -3.26
C GLU A 115 -17.08 5.74 -4.66
N VAL A 116 -16.66 6.48 -5.70
CA VAL A 116 -17.11 6.18 -7.08
C VAL A 116 -16.49 4.89 -7.58
N MET A 117 -15.20 4.63 -7.30
CA MET A 117 -14.54 3.36 -7.65
C MET A 117 -15.31 2.14 -7.15
N GLU A 118 -15.73 2.16 -5.88
CA GLU A 118 -16.54 1.07 -5.31
C GLU A 118 -17.89 0.95 -6.02
N LYS A 119 -18.58 2.09 -6.20
CA LYS A 119 -19.91 2.12 -6.82
C LYS A 119 -19.94 1.59 -8.24
N VAL A 120 -18.93 1.92 -9.04
CA VAL A 120 -18.86 1.49 -10.45
C VAL A 120 -17.99 0.25 -10.64
N ARG A 121 -17.46 -0.37 -9.60
CA ARG A 121 -16.45 -1.43 -9.67
C ARG A 121 -15.29 -1.03 -10.60
N GLY A 122 -14.78 0.19 -10.38
CA GLY A 122 -13.70 0.77 -11.17
C GLY A 122 -12.39 0.00 -10.98
N THR A 123 -11.55 0.00 -12.01
CA THR A 123 -10.24 -0.67 -11.98
C THR A 123 -9.10 0.33 -11.84
N LYS A 124 -9.22 1.53 -12.42
CA LYS A 124 -8.20 2.57 -12.44
C LYS A 124 -8.79 3.94 -12.15
N ILE A 125 -7.97 4.83 -11.58
CA ILE A 125 -8.27 6.27 -11.43
C ILE A 125 -7.28 7.04 -12.29
N ALA A 126 -7.76 7.75 -13.31
CA ALA A 126 -6.95 8.59 -14.18
C ALA A 126 -6.91 10.04 -13.67
N LEU A 127 -5.70 10.56 -13.47
CA LEU A 127 -5.44 11.91 -12.98
C LEU A 127 -4.73 12.74 -14.05
N ALA A 128 -5.16 13.99 -14.23
CA ALA A 128 -4.69 14.90 -15.25
C ALA A 128 -3.45 15.72 -14.83
N HIS A 129 -2.48 15.10 -14.15
CA HIS A 129 -1.19 15.75 -13.91
C HIS A 129 -0.43 15.88 -15.25
N ASN A 130 0.13 17.06 -15.50
CA ASN A 130 0.91 17.38 -16.69
C ASN A 130 2.41 17.54 -16.40
N LEU A 131 3.24 17.90 -17.38
CA LEU A 131 4.69 18.06 -17.20
C LEU A 131 5.03 19.30 -16.36
N ASP A 132 4.23 20.37 -16.41
CA ASP A 132 4.43 21.54 -15.56
C ASP A 132 4.26 21.17 -14.07
N ASP A 133 3.27 20.32 -13.74
CA ASP A 133 3.10 19.79 -12.36
C ASP A 133 4.31 18.97 -11.91
N GLN A 134 4.96 18.26 -12.82
CA GLN A 134 6.20 17.53 -12.55
C GLN A 134 7.34 18.47 -12.19
N ILE A 135 7.50 19.53 -12.97
CA ILE A 135 8.56 20.55 -12.77
C ILE A 135 8.34 21.29 -11.46
N GLU A 136 7.11 21.66 -11.14
CA GLU A 136 6.75 22.26 -9.86
C GLU A 136 7.07 21.33 -8.69
N THR A 137 6.71 20.06 -8.80
CA THR A 137 7.00 19.05 -7.78
C THR A 137 8.49 18.82 -7.62
N PHE A 138 9.26 18.79 -8.71
CA PHE A 138 10.72 18.70 -8.69
C PHE A 138 11.33 19.87 -7.93
N LEU A 139 10.98 21.10 -8.26
CA LEU A 139 11.49 22.30 -7.58
C LEU A 139 11.09 22.34 -6.11
N PHE A 140 9.84 22.04 -5.81
CA PHE A 140 9.35 21.99 -4.44
C PHE A 140 10.13 21.01 -3.57
N ARG A 141 10.39 19.80 -4.10
CA ARG A 141 11.16 18.77 -3.39
C ARG A 141 12.66 19.13 -3.30
N LEU A 142 13.22 19.71 -4.37
CA LEU A 142 14.60 20.19 -4.37
C LEU A 142 14.85 21.25 -3.29
N ILE A 143 13.95 22.23 -3.17
CA ILE A 143 14.03 23.33 -2.18
C ILE A 143 13.93 22.76 -0.76
N ARG A 144 13.09 21.76 -0.53
CA ARG A 144 12.95 21.12 0.79
C ARG A 144 14.07 20.15 1.14
N GLY A 145 14.88 19.78 0.18
CA GLY A 145 15.92 18.75 0.31
C GLY A 145 15.32 17.35 0.20
N THR A 146 15.75 16.61 -0.79
CA THR A 146 15.30 15.23 -1.03
C THR A 146 16.44 14.40 -1.60
N SER A 147 16.25 13.08 -1.68
CA SER A 147 17.17 12.18 -2.37
C SER A 147 16.94 12.18 -3.89
N LEU A 148 17.81 11.52 -4.64
CA LEU A 148 17.69 11.43 -6.10
C LEU A 148 16.35 10.80 -6.51
N GLU A 149 15.91 9.75 -5.82
CA GLU A 149 14.62 9.10 -6.04
C GLU A 149 13.44 10.06 -5.77
N GLY A 150 13.59 10.91 -4.76
CA GLY A 150 12.58 11.94 -4.49
C GLY A 150 12.47 13.01 -5.57
N LEU A 151 13.55 13.21 -6.37
CA LEU A 151 13.55 14.15 -7.51
C LEU A 151 12.88 13.57 -8.78
N GLU A 152 12.53 12.30 -8.82
CA GLU A 152 11.85 11.67 -9.97
C GLU A 152 10.51 12.33 -10.34
N GLY A 153 9.94 13.12 -9.42
CA GLY A 153 8.67 13.79 -9.63
C GLY A 153 7.47 12.89 -9.25
N ILE A 154 6.40 12.97 -10.03
CA ILE A 154 5.16 12.22 -9.82
C ILE A 154 5.19 10.99 -10.74
N ASN A 155 5.09 9.79 -10.19
CA ASN A 155 5.14 8.54 -10.96
C ASN A 155 3.93 8.37 -11.88
N ASP A 156 4.12 7.65 -12.99
CA ASP A 156 3.06 7.33 -13.95
C ASP A 156 1.91 6.55 -13.31
N THR A 157 2.25 5.68 -12.35
CA THR A 157 1.30 4.87 -11.60
C THR A 157 1.51 5.01 -10.10
N ARG A 158 0.48 4.72 -9.32
CA ARG A 158 0.57 4.54 -7.86
C ARG A 158 -0.43 3.48 -7.40
N ASP A 159 0.06 2.52 -6.62
CA ASP A 159 -0.75 1.44 -6.02
C ASP A 159 -1.52 0.60 -7.06
N ASN A 160 -1.02 0.47 -8.27
CA ASN A 160 -1.70 -0.11 -9.45
C ASN A 160 -3.12 0.43 -9.69
N LYS A 161 -3.51 1.48 -9.00
CA LYS A 161 -4.85 2.09 -8.99
C LYS A 161 -4.88 3.45 -9.70
N TYR A 162 -3.90 4.30 -9.40
CA TYR A 162 -3.83 5.65 -9.97
C TYR A 162 -2.91 5.66 -11.17
N ILE A 163 -3.36 6.27 -12.28
CA ILE A 163 -2.59 6.46 -13.50
C ILE A 163 -2.53 7.93 -13.91
N ARG A 164 -1.44 8.34 -14.57
CA ARG A 164 -1.22 9.72 -15.02
C ARG A 164 -0.71 9.74 -16.46
N PRO A 165 -1.59 9.51 -17.42
CA PRO A 165 -1.19 9.33 -18.82
C PRO A 165 -0.51 10.55 -19.43
N ILE A 166 -0.89 11.77 -19.00
CA ILE A 166 -0.49 13.05 -19.63
C ILE A 166 0.64 13.77 -18.89
N ASN A 167 1.31 13.14 -17.92
CA ASN A 167 2.32 13.80 -17.07
C ASN A 167 3.67 14.10 -17.76
N GLU A 168 3.78 13.82 -19.07
CA GLU A 168 4.92 14.19 -19.94
C GLU A 168 4.56 15.24 -21.00
N ILE A 169 3.34 15.80 -20.94
CA ILE A 169 2.86 16.79 -21.87
C ILE A 169 2.83 18.16 -21.18
N TYR A 170 3.37 19.19 -21.82
CA TYR A 170 3.30 20.55 -21.30
C TYR A 170 1.86 21.08 -21.34
N LYS A 171 1.49 21.87 -20.34
CA LYS A 171 0.18 22.53 -20.29
C LYS A 171 -0.08 23.40 -21.51
N LYS A 172 0.95 24.08 -22.03
CA LYS A 172 0.86 24.87 -23.25
C LYS A 172 0.44 24.01 -24.44
N ASP A 173 1.10 22.87 -24.66
CA ASP A 173 0.80 21.98 -25.77
C ASP A 173 -0.61 21.40 -25.68
N ILE A 174 -1.09 21.15 -24.45
CA ILE A 174 -2.48 20.73 -24.17
C ILE A 174 -3.45 21.81 -24.63
N MET A 175 -3.24 23.06 -24.22
CA MET A 175 -4.10 24.18 -24.61
C MET A 175 -4.10 24.41 -26.12
N ASP A 176 -2.90 24.42 -26.74
CA ASP A 176 -2.75 24.57 -28.20
C ASP A 176 -3.49 23.46 -28.98
N TYR A 177 -3.49 22.23 -28.44
CA TYR A 177 -4.23 21.10 -29.02
C TYR A 177 -5.75 21.29 -28.91
N LEU A 178 -6.25 21.68 -27.75
CA LEU A 178 -7.68 21.88 -27.50
C LEU A 178 -8.21 23.02 -28.36
N ASP A 179 -7.49 24.14 -28.43
CA ASP A 179 -7.86 25.31 -29.23
C ASP A 179 -7.89 24.97 -30.72
N LYS A 180 -6.86 24.28 -31.22
CA LYS A 180 -6.77 23.84 -32.63
C LYS A 180 -7.92 22.94 -33.05
N ASN A 181 -8.41 22.11 -32.12
CA ASN A 181 -9.50 21.17 -32.39
C ASN A 181 -10.88 21.72 -31.96
N ASN A 182 -10.97 22.99 -31.55
CA ASN A 182 -12.20 23.64 -31.07
C ASN A 182 -12.87 22.87 -29.93
N ILE A 183 -12.07 22.28 -29.00
CA ILE A 183 -12.57 21.55 -27.84
C ILE A 183 -12.71 22.55 -26.67
N PRO A 184 -13.92 22.80 -26.17
CA PRO A 184 -14.13 23.77 -25.12
C PRO A 184 -13.61 23.26 -23.76
N TYR A 185 -13.09 24.20 -22.96
CA TYR A 185 -12.68 23.98 -21.58
C TYR A 185 -12.95 25.24 -20.74
N VAL A 186 -12.91 25.13 -19.43
CA VAL A 186 -13.06 26.25 -18.49
C VAL A 186 -11.72 26.66 -17.90
N ILE A 187 -11.54 27.95 -17.66
CA ILE A 187 -10.34 28.49 -16.99
C ILE A 187 -10.70 28.80 -15.54
N ASP A 188 -9.92 28.27 -14.62
CA ASP A 188 -10.06 28.49 -13.19
C ASP A 188 -9.34 29.79 -12.78
N SER A 189 -10.06 30.77 -12.24
CA SER A 189 -9.53 32.06 -11.80
C SER A 189 -8.57 31.95 -10.61
N THR A 190 -8.74 30.96 -9.72
CA THR A 190 -7.89 30.77 -8.52
C THR A 190 -6.47 30.28 -8.84
N ASN A 191 -6.22 29.81 -10.05
CA ASN A 191 -4.86 29.50 -10.51
C ASN A 191 -3.93 30.72 -10.56
N LEU A 192 -4.46 31.92 -10.37
CA LEU A 192 -3.72 33.19 -10.41
C LEU A 192 -3.37 33.75 -9.01
N GLU A 193 -3.79 33.11 -7.93
CA GLU A 193 -3.55 33.56 -6.55
C GLU A 193 -2.31 32.89 -5.94
N ASN A 194 -1.42 33.70 -5.30
CA ASN A 194 -0.10 33.28 -4.81
C ASN A 194 -0.10 32.70 -3.37
N ASP A 195 -1.26 32.33 -2.82
CA ASP A 195 -1.37 31.96 -1.41
C ASP A 195 -0.67 30.66 -0.98
N TYR A 196 -0.18 29.86 -1.92
CA TYR A 196 0.44 28.57 -1.64
C TYR A 196 1.85 28.44 -2.22
N THR A 197 2.74 27.74 -1.54
CA THR A 197 4.14 27.51 -1.97
C THR A 197 4.25 27.00 -3.41
N ARG A 198 3.32 26.15 -3.84
CA ARG A 198 3.28 25.60 -5.21
C ARG A 198 2.90 26.66 -6.24
N ASN A 199 1.95 27.52 -5.91
CA ASN A 199 1.57 28.64 -6.79
C ASN A 199 2.72 29.65 -6.91
N SER A 200 3.44 29.95 -5.82
CA SER A 200 4.63 30.81 -5.87
C SER A 200 5.73 30.22 -6.77
N ILE A 201 5.96 28.90 -6.74
CA ILE A 201 6.90 28.26 -7.69
C ILE A 201 6.43 28.46 -9.13
N ARG A 202 5.13 28.28 -9.41
CA ARG A 202 4.53 28.40 -10.76
C ARG A 202 4.52 29.85 -11.27
N LEU A 203 4.12 30.80 -10.43
CA LEU A 203 3.83 32.18 -10.86
C LEU A 203 5.04 33.12 -10.72
N ASP A 204 5.96 32.82 -9.76
CA ASP A 204 7.10 33.69 -9.49
C ASP A 204 8.42 33.03 -9.90
N LEU A 205 8.73 31.86 -9.32
CA LEU A 205 10.07 31.27 -9.44
C LEU A 205 10.37 30.78 -10.86
N ILE A 206 9.47 30.01 -11.48
CA ILE A 206 9.67 29.48 -12.82
C ILE A 206 9.78 30.61 -13.84
N PRO A 207 8.84 31.59 -13.88
CA PRO A 207 8.96 32.75 -14.80
C PRO A 207 10.20 33.59 -14.54
N PHE A 208 10.61 33.78 -13.27
CA PHE A 208 11.84 34.50 -12.97
C PHE A 208 13.08 33.80 -13.55
N ILE A 209 13.16 32.47 -13.45
CA ILE A 209 14.28 31.72 -14.02
C ILE A 209 14.24 31.77 -15.55
N GLU A 210 13.09 31.58 -16.16
CA GLU A 210 12.91 31.60 -17.61
C GLU A 210 13.29 32.97 -18.21
N ASN A 211 12.83 34.05 -17.58
CA ASN A 211 13.09 35.41 -18.07
C ASN A 211 14.53 35.88 -17.84
N LYS A 212 15.14 35.52 -16.70
CA LYS A 212 16.43 36.10 -16.31
C LYS A 212 17.62 35.22 -16.63
N TYR A 213 17.45 33.88 -16.60
CA TYR A 213 18.57 32.95 -16.71
C TYR A 213 18.49 32.03 -17.92
N ASN A 214 17.37 31.34 -18.13
CA ASN A 214 17.26 30.37 -19.23
C ASN A 214 15.82 30.22 -19.73
N PRO A 215 15.48 30.77 -20.90
CA PRO A 215 14.13 30.64 -21.48
C PRO A 215 13.68 29.18 -21.72
N LYS A 216 14.63 28.23 -21.77
CA LYS A 216 14.36 26.80 -21.96
C LYS A 216 14.42 26.03 -20.61
N PHE A 217 14.25 26.72 -19.50
CA PHE A 217 14.38 26.09 -18.18
C PHE A 217 13.47 24.89 -18.00
N LYS A 218 12.18 25.01 -18.33
CA LYS A 218 11.22 23.89 -18.23
C LYS A 218 11.65 22.69 -19.08
N GLU A 219 12.12 22.94 -20.32
CA GLU A 219 12.62 21.90 -21.21
C GLU A 219 13.82 21.15 -20.58
N LYS A 220 14.76 21.89 -19.99
CA LYS A 220 15.93 21.29 -19.33
C LYS A 220 15.55 20.44 -18.11
N ILE A 221 14.62 20.94 -17.29
CA ILE A 221 14.13 20.14 -16.13
C ILE A 221 13.33 18.93 -16.60
N GLY A 222 12.49 19.05 -17.63
CA GLY A 222 11.79 17.91 -18.22
C GLY A 222 12.73 16.79 -18.70
N ASN A 223 13.83 17.17 -19.37
CA ASN A 223 14.86 16.21 -19.80
C ASN A 223 15.59 15.58 -18.61
N LEU A 224 15.92 16.37 -17.57
CA LEU A 224 16.55 15.86 -16.35
C LEU A 224 15.63 14.89 -15.61
N LEU A 225 14.33 15.18 -15.51
CA LEU A 225 13.35 14.27 -14.90
C LEU A 225 13.29 12.93 -15.63
N LYS A 226 13.37 12.96 -16.98
CA LYS A 226 13.41 11.75 -17.79
C LYS A 226 14.68 10.94 -17.50
N GLU A 227 15.85 11.59 -17.48
CA GLU A 227 17.13 10.95 -17.16
C GLU A 227 17.12 10.32 -15.76
N ILE A 228 16.60 11.03 -14.75
CA ILE A 228 16.47 10.50 -13.38
C ILE A 228 15.61 9.23 -13.36
N ARG A 229 14.50 9.19 -14.09
CA ARG A 229 13.65 8.00 -14.18
C ARG A 229 14.37 6.82 -14.84
N GLU A 230 15.04 7.06 -15.97
CA GLU A 230 15.82 6.03 -16.66
C GLU A 230 16.91 5.44 -15.76
N VAL A 231 17.62 6.29 -14.99
CA VAL A 231 18.61 5.84 -14.01
C VAL A 231 17.96 5.00 -12.91
N ASN A 232 16.83 5.43 -12.35
CA ASN A 232 16.12 4.68 -11.31
C ASN A 232 15.63 3.32 -11.84
N GLU A 233 15.08 3.24 -13.05
CA GLU A 233 14.65 1.98 -13.70
C GLU A 233 15.82 0.98 -13.85
N ILE A 234 17.06 1.44 -14.05
CA ILE A 234 18.25 0.59 -14.09
C ILE A 234 18.69 0.13 -12.70
N VAL A 235 18.56 1.01 -11.70
CA VAL A 235 19.09 0.78 -10.35
C VAL A 235 18.13 -0.02 -9.46
N GLU A 236 16.82 0.16 -9.61
CA GLU A 236 15.81 -0.55 -8.80
C GLU A 236 15.93 -2.08 -8.84
N PRO A 237 16.14 -2.74 -10.00
CA PRO A 237 16.35 -4.19 -10.04
C PRO A 237 17.57 -4.65 -9.23
N CYS A 238 18.60 -3.80 -9.07
CA CYS A 238 19.75 -4.10 -8.24
C CYS A 238 19.41 -4.18 -6.75
N TYR A 239 18.35 -3.49 -6.32
CA TYR A 239 17.89 -3.50 -4.94
C TYR A 239 16.97 -4.69 -4.65
N SER A 240 16.23 -5.17 -5.63
CA SER A 240 15.26 -6.25 -5.48
C SER A 240 15.87 -7.56 -5.00
N LYS A 241 17.17 -7.84 -5.29
CA LYS A 241 17.88 -9.02 -4.79
C LYS A 241 17.93 -9.11 -3.26
N TYR A 242 17.86 -7.95 -2.57
CA TYR A 242 17.86 -7.89 -1.11
C TYR A 242 16.47 -8.04 -0.50
N ILE A 243 15.42 -8.09 -1.34
CA ILE A 243 14.03 -8.13 -0.93
C ILE A 243 13.37 -9.36 -1.56
N SER A 244 12.66 -10.16 -0.77
CA SER A 244 11.77 -11.22 -1.27
C SER A 244 10.53 -11.32 -0.37
N ASP A 245 9.37 -11.52 -0.96
CA ASP A 245 8.09 -11.61 -0.24
C ASP A 245 7.87 -10.44 0.73
N ASN A 246 8.23 -9.24 0.30
CA ASN A 246 8.19 -8.02 1.11
C ASN A 246 9.06 -8.07 2.40
N ILE A 247 10.07 -8.93 2.43
CA ILE A 247 11.05 -9.07 3.52
C ILE A 247 12.42 -8.61 3.03
N LEU A 248 13.03 -7.68 3.78
CA LEU A 248 14.40 -7.23 3.56
C LEU A 248 15.36 -8.21 4.24
N LYS A 249 16.27 -8.81 3.47
CA LYS A 249 17.25 -9.80 3.92
C LYS A 249 18.41 -9.13 4.65
N ALA A 250 18.38 -9.17 5.99
CA ALA A 250 19.36 -8.44 6.81
C ALA A 250 20.81 -8.94 6.60
N ASP A 251 21.03 -10.24 6.53
CA ASP A 251 22.38 -10.80 6.42
C ASP A 251 23.02 -10.55 5.06
N GLU A 252 22.21 -10.51 3.97
CA GLU A 252 22.70 -10.09 2.65
C GLU A 252 23.00 -8.60 2.63
N LEU A 253 22.14 -7.77 3.20
CA LEU A 253 22.34 -6.33 3.27
C LEU A 253 23.57 -5.94 4.12
N LYS A 254 23.87 -6.69 5.18
CA LYS A 254 25.11 -6.48 5.98
C LYS A 254 26.38 -6.70 5.17
N LYS A 255 26.37 -7.60 4.16
CA LYS A 255 27.53 -7.88 3.31
C LYS A 255 27.84 -6.73 2.34
N GLU A 256 26.86 -5.87 2.07
CA GLU A 256 27.09 -4.66 1.27
C GLU A 256 28.12 -3.76 1.97
N LYS A 257 29.14 -3.31 1.24
CA LYS A 257 30.25 -2.55 1.83
C LYS A 257 29.91 -1.07 2.05
N SER A 258 29.13 -0.50 1.14
CA SER A 258 28.77 0.91 1.16
C SER A 258 27.55 1.17 2.02
N ASP A 259 27.71 1.98 3.07
CA ASP A 259 26.57 2.44 3.88
C ASP A 259 25.60 3.32 3.09
N TYR A 260 26.09 4.02 2.06
CA TYR A 260 25.27 4.76 1.14
C TYR A 260 24.32 3.81 0.35
N ILE A 261 24.86 2.71 -0.19
CA ILE A 261 24.05 1.70 -0.93
C ILE A 261 23.07 1.02 0.03
N LYS A 262 23.48 0.65 1.24
CA LYS A 262 22.55 0.12 2.27
C LYS A 262 21.41 1.10 2.53
N GLY A 263 21.73 2.39 2.69
CA GLY A 263 20.74 3.45 2.88
C GLY A 263 19.76 3.55 1.70
N LYS A 264 20.24 3.39 0.46
CA LYS A 264 19.41 3.40 -0.74
C LYS A 264 18.46 2.20 -0.82
N ILE A 265 18.95 1.00 -0.51
CA ILE A 265 18.14 -0.22 -0.45
C ILE A 265 17.04 -0.08 0.61
N ILE A 266 17.39 0.44 1.79
CA ILE A 266 16.42 0.72 2.86
C ILE A 266 15.39 1.75 2.40
N ASN A 267 15.84 2.84 1.76
CA ASN A 267 14.94 3.86 1.21
C ASN A 267 13.95 3.27 0.20
N PHE A 268 14.45 2.49 -0.75
CA PHE A 268 13.63 1.78 -1.72
C PHE A 268 12.62 0.86 -1.04
N TYR A 269 13.07 0.05 -0.07
CA TYR A 269 12.21 -0.87 0.69
C TYR A 269 11.10 -0.14 1.46
N LEU A 270 11.41 0.97 2.12
CA LEU A 270 10.40 1.75 2.86
C LEU A 270 9.39 2.41 1.92
N ASN A 271 9.85 2.99 0.81
CA ASN A 271 8.99 3.64 -0.18
C ASN A 271 8.07 2.64 -0.89
N SER A 272 8.57 1.44 -1.24
CA SER A 272 7.74 0.38 -1.85
C SER A 272 6.64 -0.15 -0.90
N ASN A 273 6.80 0.10 0.41
CA ASN A 273 5.79 -0.17 1.43
C ASN A 273 4.93 1.06 1.80
N GLY A 274 4.96 2.12 0.99
CA GLY A 274 4.16 3.31 1.21
C GLY A 274 4.61 4.20 2.38
N ILE A 275 5.82 3.98 2.92
CA ILE A 275 6.34 4.73 4.06
C ILE A 275 7.21 5.87 3.55
N GLU A 276 6.79 7.11 3.82
CA GLU A 276 7.60 8.29 3.54
C GLU A 276 8.93 8.22 4.29
N THR A 277 10.04 8.25 3.54
CA THR A 277 11.38 8.11 4.11
C THR A 277 11.96 9.45 4.54
N THR A 278 12.61 9.41 5.70
CA THR A 278 13.46 10.49 6.20
C THR A 278 14.84 9.93 6.53
N ARG A 279 15.85 10.80 6.54
CA ARG A 279 17.20 10.41 6.94
C ARG A 279 17.21 9.72 8.32
N ARG A 280 16.42 10.21 9.27
CA ARG A 280 16.29 9.63 10.62
C ARG A 280 15.72 8.20 10.58
N LYS A 281 14.71 7.92 9.73
CA LYS A 281 14.16 6.58 9.56
C LYS A 281 15.21 5.62 8.99
N ILE A 282 15.94 6.03 7.95
CA ILE A 282 17.01 5.21 7.34
C ILE A 282 18.10 4.89 8.35
N GLU A 283 18.60 5.89 9.08
CA GLU A 283 19.60 5.69 10.13
C GLU A 283 19.10 4.77 11.26
N GLY A 284 17.83 4.87 11.62
CA GLY A 284 17.18 3.98 12.56
C GLY A 284 17.17 2.51 12.10
N VAL A 285 16.85 2.27 10.84
CA VAL A 285 16.88 0.92 10.23
C VAL A 285 18.30 0.39 10.15
N LEU A 286 19.28 1.22 9.77
CA LEU A 286 20.70 0.86 9.76
C LEU A 286 21.18 0.43 11.16
N LYS A 287 20.81 1.15 12.22
CA LYS A 287 21.14 0.75 13.61
C LYS A 287 20.55 -0.62 13.97
N ILE A 288 19.30 -0.88 13.57
CA ILE A 288 18.64 -2.18 13.79
C ILE A 288 19.33 -3.27 12.97
N LEU A 289 19.72 -3.00 11.73
CA LEU A 289 20.41 -3.96 10.87
C LEU A 289 21.59 -4.61 11.57
N PHE A 290 22.42 -3.83 12.25
CA PHE A 290 23.62 -4.30 12.95
C PHE A 290 23.39 -4.73 14.40
N SER A 291 22.18 -4.55 14.96
CA SER A 291 21.89 -4.98 16.32
C SER A 291 21.72 -6.49 16.41
N GLY A 292 22.05 -7.10 17.56
CA GLY A 292 21.75 -8.50 17.86
C GLY A 292 20.27 -8.74 18.22
N GLY A 293 19.79 -9.94 17.96
CA GLY A 293 18.44 -10.39 18.35
C GLY A 293 17.30 -9.67 17.61
N SER A 294 16.08 -9.86 18.12
CA SER A 294 14.89 -9.21 17.60
C SER A 294 14.79 -7.76 18.08
N LYS A 295 14.52 -6.83 17.19
CA LYS A 295 14.37 -5.39 17.47
C LYS A 295 13.19 -4.82 16.71
N LYS A 296 12.64 -3.71 17.24
CA LYS A 296 11.52 -2.97 16.63
C LYS A 296 11.83 -1.49 16.60
N ILE A 297 11.38 -0.83 15.55
CA ILE A 297 11.36 0.63 15.45
C ILE A 297 10.02 1.10 14.89
N LYS A 298 9.41 2.06 15.56
CA LYS A 298 8.20 2.70 15.06
C LYS A 298 8.59 3.64 13.90
N LEU A 299 8.06 3.41 12.72
CA LEU A 299 8.29 4.22 11.53
C LEU A 299 7.28 5.35 11.41
N ASP A 300 6.00 5.04 11.62
CA ASP A 300 4.88 5.96 11.55
C ASP A 300 3.83 5.61 12.61
N LYS A 301 2.70 6.35 12.63
CA LYS A 301 1.62 6.16 13.60
C LYS A 301 1.11 4.72 13.64
N ASP A 302 1.00 4.09 12.46
CA ASP A 302 0.42 2.77 12.27
C ASP A 302 1.43 1.70 11.81
N CYS A 303 2.67 2.07 11.45
CA CYS A 303 3.68 1.17 10.90
C CYS A 303 4.88 0.99 11.83
N THR A 304 5.24 -0.26 12.07
CA THR A 304 6.41 -0.66 12.86
C THR A 304 7.31 -1.58 12.04
N LEU A 305 8.59 -1.24 11.90
CA LEU A 305 9.57 -2.13 11.31
C LEU A 305 10.08 -3.08 12.40
N VAL A 306 10.12 -4.36 12.07
CA VAL A 306 10.55 -5.44 12.94
C VAL A 306 11.74 -6.14 12.31
N LYS A 307 12.80 -6.34 13.06
CA LYS A 307 13.91 -7.22 12.71
C LYS A 307 13.81 -8.49 13.55
N GLU A 308 13.83 -9.62 12.89
CA GLU A 308 13.89 -10.94 13.50
C GLU A 308 14.96 -11.78 12.80
N TYR A 309 16.06 -12.03 13.52
CA TYR A 309 17.23 -12.71 12.99
C TYR A 309 17.75 -12.05 11.71
N ASP A 310 17.64 -12.72 10.55
CA ASP A 310 18.06 -12.26 9.23
C ASP A 310 16.96 -11.56 8.41
N LYS A 311 15.75 -11.41 8.98
CA LYS A 311 14.59 -10.83 8.32
C LYS A 311 14.24 -9.47 8.90
N ILE A 312 13.98 -8.50 8.02
CA ILE A 312 13.43 -7.19 8.38
C ILE A 312 12.12 -7.02 7.61
N PHE A 313 11.03 -6.74 8.30
CA PHE A 313 9.70 -6.57 7.69
C PHE A 313 8.90 -5.49 8.40
N ILE A 314 7.87 -5.00 7.72
CA ILE A 314 6.98 -3.95 8.22
C ILE A 314 5.68 -4.59 8.67
N VAL A 315 5.21 -4.15 9.84
CA VAL A 315 3.95 -4.60 10.45
C VAL A 315 3.04 -3.39 10.59
N ASP A 316 1.84 -3.47 10.00
CA ASP A 316 0.79 -2.49 10.21
C ASP A 316 0.03 -2.83 11.51
N SER A 317 -0.03 -1.88 12.45
CA SER A 317 -0.72 -2.04 13.72
C SER A 317 -2.26 -2.17 13.59
N LYS A 318 -2.83 -1.72 12.47
CA LYS A 318 -4.27 -1.87 12.19
C LYS A 318 -4.66 -3.32 11.90
N ILE A 319 -3.75 -4.10 11.31
CA ILE A 319 -3.99 -5.51 10.97
C ILE A 319 -3.93 -6.41 12.23
N GLN A 320 -3.18 -6.00 13.27
CA GLN A 320 -3.01 -6.79 14.50
C GLN A 320 -4.22 -6.78 15.43
N LYS A 321 -5.26 -5.98 15.23
CA LYS A 321 -6.39 -5.83 16.17
C LYS A 321 -7.50 -6.87 16.04
N LYS A 322 -7.36 -7.95 15.28
CA LYS A 322 -8.21 -9.14 15.46
C LYS A 322 -7.52 -10.08 16.49
N GLU A 323 -7.61 -9.72 17.75
CA GLU A 323 -7.23 -10.62 18.83
C GLU A 323 -8.15 -11.84 18.81
N ALA A 324 -7.59 -13.01 18.51
CA ALA A 324 -8.27 -14.26 18.78
C ALA A 324 -8.39 -14.38 20.32
N GLY A 325 -9.59 -14.25 20.85
CA GLY A 325 -9.92 -14.59 22.23
C GLY A 325 -9.75 -16.10 22.46
N GLU A 326 -9.99 -16.55 23.69
CA GLU A 326 -10.06 -17.98 24.00
C GLU A 326 -11.26 -18.61 23.26
N VAL A 327 -11.03 -19.73 22.57
CA VAL A 327 -12.06 -20.48 21.82
C VAL A 327 -12.29 -21.81 22.48
N LYS A 328 -13.54 -22.08 22.86
CA LYS A 328 -13.97 -23.35 23.41
C LYS A 328 -14.30 -24.34 22.31
N MET A 329 -13.87 -25.59 22.42
CA MET A 329 -14.11 -26.69 21.51
C MET A 329 -14.48 -27.96 22.26
N ILE A 330 -15.57 -28.62 21.89
CA ILE A 330 -16.01 -29.92 22.47
C ILE A 330 -15.75 -31.01 21.44
N ILE A 331 -15.02 -32.06 21.78
CA ILE A 331 -14.65 -33.14 20.88
C ILE A 331 -15.90 -34.01 20.55
N PRO A 332 -16.18 -34.34 19.26
CA PRO A 332 -15.43 -33.93 18.04
C PRO A 332 -15.89 -32.57 17.52
N ASP A 333 -14.93 -31.73 17.11
CA ASP A 333 -15.21 -30.41 16.50
C ASP A 333 -14.01 -29.89 15.72
N GLU A 334 -14.24 -28.82 14.94
CA GLU A 334 -13.21 -28.02 14.26
C GLU A 334 -13.47 -26.54 14.56
N LYS A 335 -12.44 -25.79 14.98
CA LYS A 335 -12.54 -24.36 15.31
C LYS A 335 -11.43 -23.56 14.64
N GLU A 336 -11.79 -22.35 14.29
CA GLU A 336 -10.83 -21.35 13.80
C GLU A 336 -10.21 -20.58 14.97
N PHE A 337 -8.89 -20.38 14.91
CA PHE A 337 -8.14 -19.59 15.85
C PHE A 337 -7.07 -18.77 15.15
N GLY A 338 -7.28 -17.47 14.97
CA GLY A 338 -6.40 -16.61 14.18
C GLY A 338 -6.27 -17.12 12.74
N ASP A 339 -5.02 -17.34 12.30
CA ASP A 339 -4.70 -17.85 10.96
C ASP A 339 -4.75 -19.38 10.84
N TYR A 340 -5.19 -20.06 11.90
CA TYR A 340 -5.19 -21.52 12.00
C TYR A 340 -6.59 -22.10 12.12
N VAL A 341 -6.71 -23.33 11.69
CA VAL A 341 -7.85 -24.19 11.96
C VAL A 341 -7.34 -25.36 12.79
N VAL A 342 -7.98 -25.60 13.94
CA VAL A 342 -7.68 -26.71 14.85
C VAL A 342 -8.86 -27.66 14.81
N SER A 343 -8.61 -28.94 14.53
CA SER A 343 -9.62 -30.00 14.57
C SER A 343 -9.27 -31.07 15.61
N ALA A 344 -10.30 -31.66 16.21
CA ALA A 344 -10.21 -32.77 17.14
C ALA A 344 -11.22 -33.83 16.72
N LEU A 345 -10.77 -34.91 16.07
CA LEU A 345 -11.63 -35.92 15.49
C LEU A 345 -11.25 -37.33 15.96
N LYS A 346 -12.23 -38.22 16.04
CA LYS A 346 -11.99 -39.63 16.37
C LYS A 346 -11.52 -40.37 15.14
N GLU A 347 -10.37 -41.06 15.22
CA GLU A 347 -9.78 -41.78 14.10
C GLU A 347 -9.13 -43.09 14.55
N ASN A 348 -9.04 -44.04 13.61
CA ASN A 348 -8.28 -45.28 13.81
C ASN A 348 -6.80 -45.04 13.48
N LYS A 349 -6.13 -44.25 14.34
CA LYS A 349 -4.76 -43.87 14.16
C LYS A 349 -3.97 -44.07 15.46
N LYS A 350 -2.81 -44.76 15.32
CA LYS A 350 -1.97 -45.12 16.46
C LYS A 350 -0.84 -44.15 16.75
N ARG A 351 -0.34 -43.45 15.71
CA ARG A 351 0.83 -42.56 15.81
C ARG A 351 0.67 -41.31 14.99
N ASP A 352 1.38 -40.27 15.42
CA ASP A 352 1.47 -39.02 14.66
C ASP A 352 2.26 -39.25 13.35
N GLU A 353 1.80 -38.69 12.25
CA GLU A 353 2.52 -38.70 10.96
C GLU A 353 3.31 -37.40 10.74
N SER A 354 2.96 -36.35 11.47
CA SER A 354 3.63 -35.07 11.34
C SER A 354 3.68 -34.27 12.65
N SER A 355 4.44 -33.17 12.65
CA SER A 355 4.44 -32.20 13.76
C SER A 355 3.11 -31.44 13.88
N TYR A 356 2.26 -31.51 12.85
CA TYR A 356 0.96 -30.83 12.77
C TYR A 356 -0.21 -31.74 13.18
N GLU A 357 0.08 -32.93 13.69
CA GLU A 357 -0.87 -33.88 14.23
C GLU A 357 -0.45 -34.34 15.62
N PHE A 358 -1.43 -34.67 16.48
CA PHE A 358 -1.19 -35.27 17.80
C PHE A 358 -2.28 -36.30 18.11
N VAL A 359 -1.90 -37.57 18.22
CA VAL A 359 -2.77 -38.68 18.61
C VAL A 359 -2.84 -38.71 20.13
N THR A 360 -4.03 -38.45 20.68
CA THR A 360 -4.22 -38.18 22.11
C THR A 360 -5.09 -39.21 22.82
N ASN A 361 -4.95 -39.32 24.15
CA ASN A 361 -5.79 -40.11 25.02
C ASN A 361 -7.07 -39.39 25.49
N LEU A 362 -7.37 -38.23 24.87
CA LEU A 362 -8.63 -37.48 25.06
C LEU A 362 -9.83 -38.31 24.62
N LYS A 363 -11.05 -37.92 25.04
CA LYS A 363 -12.27 -38.63 24.75
C LYS A 363 -13.30 -37.73 24.08
N GLU A 364 -14.25 -38.35 23.38
CA GLU A 364 -15.45 -37.63 22.93
C GLU A 364 -16.18 -37.02 24.11
N GLY A 365 -16.62 -35.78 23.96
CA GLY A 365 -17.23 -34.98 25.02
C GLY A 365 -16.24 -34.16 25.84
N ASP A 366 -14.92 -34.39 25.73
CA ASP A 366 -13.94 -33.56 26.44
C ASP A 366 -13.97 -32.13 25.89
N GLU A 367 -13.89 -31.17 26.83
CA GLU A 367 -13.90 -29.75 26.56
C GLU A 367 -12.49 -29.19 26.50
N LEU A 368 -12.07 -28.67 25.32
CA LEU A 368 -10.78 -28.08 25.10
C LEU A 368 -10.90 -26.54 24.96
N PHE A 369 -9.85 -25.85 25.38
CA PHE A 369 -9.70 -24.44 25.17
C PHE A 369 -8.52 -24.19 24.27
N ILE A 370 -8.74 -23.39 23.19
CA ILE A 370 -7.72 -22.95 22.27
C ILE A 370 -7.45 -21.47 22.57
N ARG A 371 -6.24 -21.14 22.99
CA ARG A 371 -5.88 -19.79 23.40
C ARG A 371 -4.45 -19.42 22.99
N LYS A 372 -4.11 -18.16 23.12
CA LYS A 372 -2.72 -17.70 23.08
C LYS A 372 -1.96 -18.23 24.30
N ARG A 373 -0.64 -18.34 24.17
CA ARG A 373 0.20 -18.61 25.33
C ARG A 373 0.02 -17.51 26.39
N ALA A 374 0.06 -17.92 27.67
CA ALA A 374 0.03 -17.01 28.81
C ALA A 374 1.41 -16.95 29.49
N GLU A 375 1.60 -15.93 30.32
CA GLU A 375 2.79 -15.84 31.15
C GLU A 375 2.74 -16.94 32.21
N GLY A 376 3.84 -17.67 32.37
CA GLY A 376 3.89 -18.79 33.30
C GLY A 376 3.52 -20.16 32.72
N ASP A 377 3.03 -20.24 31.49
CA ASP A 377 2.69 -21.49 30.81
C ASP A 377 3.83 -22.52 30.88
N LYS A 378 3.50 -23.73 31.31
CA LYS A 378 4.41 -24.88 31.41
C LYS A 378 3.78 -26.09 30.74
N ILE A 379 4.60 -26.87 30.06
CA ILE A 379 4.20 -28.14 29.43
C ILE A 379 5.16 -29.23 29.91
N LEU A 380 4.69 -30.47 30.01
CA LEU A 380 5.52 -31.64 30.22
C LEU A 380 5.86 -32.23 28.84
N PRO A 381 7.03 -31.94 28.25
CA PRO A 381 7.30 -32.34 26.87
C PRO A 381 7.52 -33.84 26.73
N ILE A 382 7.14 -34.41 25.58
CA ILE A 382 7.50 -35.81 25.24
C ILE A 382 9.03 -35.95 25.30
N GLY A 383 9.47 -37.05 25.98
CA GLY A 383 10.90 -37.35 26.19
C GLY A 383 11.52 -36.61 27.37
N MET A 384 10.73 -35.96 28.24
CA MET A 384 11.22 -35.29 29.43
C MET A 384 10.34 -35.65 30.63
N ASP A 385 10.94 -35.64 31.85
CA ASP A 385 10.24 -35.95 33.10
C ASP A 385 9.87 -34.69 33.91
N ASN A 386 10.33 -33.52 33.48
CA ASN A 386 10.08 -32.27 34.16
C ASN A 386 9.34 -31.26 33.26
N TYR A 387 8.48 -30.47 33.87
CA TYR A 387 7.83 -29.34 33.19
C TYR A 387 8.85 -28.31 32.73
N LYS A 388 8.66 -27.81 31.53
CA LYS A 388 9.43 -26.71 30.94
C LYS A 388 8.54 -25.52 30.65
N LYS A 389 9.04 -24.31 30.83
CA LYS A 389 8.32 -23.09 30.42
C LYS A 389 8.15 -23.09 28.93
N LEU A 390 6.92 -22.89 28.47
CA LEU A 390 6.58 -22.86 27.05
C LEU A 390 7.37 -21.77 26.31
N LYS A 391 7.60 -20.62 26.98
CA LYS A 391 8.44 -19.53 26.46
C LYS A 391 9.85 -20.01 26.09
N ASP A 392 10.48 -20.80 26.97
CA ASP A 392 11.87 -21.24 26.73
C ASP A 392 11.93 -22.28 25.61
N ILE A 393 10.93 -23.14 25.50
CA ILE A 393 10.81 -24.10 24.38
C ILE A 393 10.69 -23.35 23.07
N MET A 394 9.83 -22.33 22.97
CA MET A 394 9.64 -21.55 21.76
C MET A 394 10.89 -20.75 21.38
N ILE A 395 11.65 -20.26 22.37
CA ILE A 395 12.94 -19.58 22.13
C ILE A 395 13.95 -20.57 21.55
N ASN A 396 14.10 -21.73 22.17
CA ASN A 396 15.05 -22.78 21.73
C ASN A 396 14.69 -23.33 20.33
N SER A 397 13.40 -23.34 19.99
CA SER A 397 12.90 -23.70 18.65
C SER A 397 13.04 -22.54 17.65
N LYS A 398 13.71 -21.43 18.01
CA LYS A 398 13.93 -20.24 17.18
C LYS A 398 12.66 -19.61 16.61
N ILE A 399 11.52 -19.77 17.30
CA ILE A 399 10.26 -19.18 16.89
C ILE A 399 10.30 -17.66 17.14
N PRO A 400 10.04 -16.83 16.14
CA PRO A 400 10.00 -15.37 16.28
C PRO A 400 9.02 -14.92 17.36
N LYS A 401 9.35 -13.87 18.10
CA LYS A 401 8.52 -13.40 19.23
C LYS A 401 7.07 -13.10 18.81
N GLU A 402 6.89 -12.53 17.64
CA GLU A 402 5.58 -12.16 17.06
C GLU A 402 4.73 -13.39 16.67
N GLU A 403 5.40 -14.48 16.27
CA GLU A 403 4.72 -15.74 15.93
C GLU A 403 4.32 -16.56 17.15
N ARG A 404 5.05 -16.40 18.29
CA ARG A 404 4.77 -17.15 19.50
C ARG A 404 3.36 -16.91 20.04
N ASP A 405 2.86 -15.66 19.90
CA ASP A 405 1.55 -15.26 20.39
C ASP A 405 0.41 -15.62 19.40
N LYS A 406 0.76 -16.04 18.18
CA LYS A 406 -0.20 -16.52 17.17
C LYS A 406 -0.40 -18.04 17.21
N ILE A 407 0.58 -18.78 17.75
CA ILE A 407 0.52 -20.23 17.80
C ILE A 407 -0.59 -20.66 18.76
N PRO A 408 -1.55 -21.51 18.31
CA PRO A 408 -2.58 -22.04 19.18
C PRO A 408 -2.01 -22.91 20.28
N VAL A 409 -2.38 -22.62 21.52
CA VAL A 409 -2.11 -23.47 22.69
C VAL A 409 -3.41 -24.17 23.07
N ILE A 410 -3.44 -25.49 22.94
CA ILE A 410 -4.59 -26.33 23.24
C ILE A 410 -4.47 -26.78 24.68
N VAL A 411 -5.51 -26.50 25.48
CA VAL A 411 -5.56 -26.73 26.93
C VAL A 411 -6.75 -27.61 27.28
N PHE A 412 -6.55 -28.53 28.20
CA PHE A 412 -7.57 -29.38 28.82
C PHE A 412 -7.39 -29.35 30.34
N LYS A 413 -8.42 -28.97 31.08
CA LYS A 413 -8.40 -28.91 32.57
C LYS A 413 -7.15 -28.21 33.11
N ASP A 414 -6.85 -27.00 32.59
CA ASP A 414 -5.68 -26.16 32.93
C ASP A 414 -4.30 -26.74 32.57
N GLU A 415 -4.24 -27.88 31.92
CA GLU A 415 -3.00 -28.50 31.47
C GLU A 415 -2.82 -28.28 29.95
N ILE A 416 -1.63 -27.91 29.53
CA ILE A 416 -1.32 -27.78 28.10
C ILE A 416 -1.21 -29.15 27.46
N VAL A 417 -2.13 -29.44 26.57
CA VAL A 417 -2.13 -30.63 25.71
C VAL A 417 -1.09 -30.52 24.63
N TRP A 418 -1.13 -29.39 23.92
CA TRP A 418 -0.28 -29.18 22.74
C TRP A 418 -0.07 -27.69 22.47
N ALA A 419 1.17 -27.27 22.33
CA ALA A 419 1.51 -26.04 21.64
C ALA A 419 1.66 -26.39 20.15
N ALA A 420 0.68 -26.07 19.34
CA ALA A 420 0.45 -26.65 18.03
C ALA A 420 1.65 -26.43 17.08
N GLY A 421 2.15 -27.53 16.50
CA GLY A 421 3.36 -27.51 15.66
C GLY A 421 4.69 -27.29 16.39
N VAL A 422 4.67 -27.07 17.72
CA VAL A 422 5.88 -26.78 18.52
C VAL A 422 6.23 -27.90 19.48
N ARG A 423 5.30 -28.26 20.39
CA ARG A 423 5.58 -29.28 21.41
C ARG A 423 4.30 -29.93 21.90
N LYS A 424 4.33 -31.27 21.97
CA LYS A 424 3.26 -32.15 22.49
C LYS A 424 3.53 -32.50 23.95
N SER A 425 2.47 -32.64 24.72
CA SER A 425 2.57 -33.04 26.13
C SER A 425 2.62 -34.55 26.29
N LYS A 426 3.55 -35.05 27.10
CA LYS A 426 3.68 -36.48 27.46
C LYS A 426 2.42 -37.03 28.14
N LYS A 427 1.69 -36.21 28.89
CA LYS A 427 0.47 -36.61 29.64
C LYS A 427 -0.70 -37.05 28.75
N PHE A 428 -0.72 -36.56 27.48
CA PHE A 428 -1.85 -36.75 26.59
C PHE A 428 -1.56 -37.68 25.43
N ILE A 429 -0.46 -38.42 25.47
CA ILE A 429 -0.14 -39.45 24.45
C ILE A 429 -1.14 -40.60 24.61
N SER A 430 -1.70 -41.07 23.50
CA SER A 430 -2.49 -42.29 23.50
C SER A 430 -1.60 -43.53 23.44
N GLU A 431 -1.89 -44.51 24.24
CA GLU A 431 -1.31 -45.86 24.19
C GLU A 431 -2.22 -46.88 23.48
N LYS A 432 -3.45 -46.45 23.07
CA LYS A 432 -4.42 -47.31 22.38
C LYS A 432 -4.04 -47.55 20.93
N GLU A 433 -4.42 -48.70 20.42
CA GLU A 433 -4.17 -49.05 19.03
C GLU A 433 -5.17 -48.43 18.06
N ASN A 434 -6.41 -48.21 18.50
CA ASN A 434 -7.51 -47.73 17.68
C ASN A 434 -8.41 -46.74 18.44
N GLU A 435 -9.26 -46.01 17.72
CA GLU A 435 -10.25 -45.08 18.26
C GLU A 435 -9.68 -43.95 19.12
N ASN A 436 -8.64 -43.30 18.61
CA ASN A 436 -8.00 -42.20 19.31
C ASN A 436 -8.58 -40.85 18.86
N ILE A 437 -8.49 -39.84 19.72
CA ILE A 437 -8.73 -38.46 19.31
C ILE A 437 -7.46 -37.91 18.72
N VAL A 438 -7.54 -37.48 17.45
CA VAL A 438 -6.44 -36.88 16.70
C VAL A 438 -6.68 -35.37 16.63
N LEU A 439 -5.77 -34.62 17.23
CA LEU A 439 -5.70 -33.18 17.08
C LEU A 439 -4.91 -32.85 15.83
N ARG A 440 -5.43 -31.94 14.97
CA ARG A 440 -4.71 -31.42 13.79
C ARG A 440 -4.75 -29.91 13.77
N ILE A 441 -3.70 -29.35 13.16
CA ILE A 441 -3.64 -27.93 12.85
C ILE A 441 -3.27 -27.72 11.38
N ARG A 442 -3.99 -26.82 10.72
CA ARG A 442 -3.66 -26.33 9.37
C ARG A 442 -3.77 -24.82 9.31
N ARG A 443 -3.03 -24.17 8.42
CA ARG A 443 -3.22 -22.75 8.14
C ARG A 443 -4.45 -22.58 7.24
N LYS A 444 -5.21 -21.48 7.44
CA LYS A 444 -6.40 -21.15 6.63
C LYS A 444 -6.05 -20.89 5.17
N TYR A 445 -4.87 -20.32 4.92
CA TYR A 445 -4.40 -19.96 3.59
C TYR A 445 -3.05 -20.66 3.35
N SER A 446 -3.08 -21.94 3.01
CA SER A 446 -1.96 -22.61 2.36
C SER A 446 -2.23 -22.54 0.86
N VAL A 447 -1.49 -21.70 0.13
CA VAL A 447 -1.40 -21.74 -1.34
C VAL A 447 -0.48 -22.89 -1.73
#